data_9a7f290d615825a930988f80fdbce522
#
_entry.id   9a7f290d615825a930988f80fdbce522
#
_cell.length_a   1.000
_cell.length_b   1.000
_cell.length_c   1.000
_cell.angle_alpha   90.00
_cell.angle_beta   90.00
_cell.angle_gamma   90.00
#
_symmetry.space_group_name_H-M   'P 1'
#
loop_
_entity.id
_entity.type
_entity.pdbx_description
1 polymer ?
#
loop_
_entity_poly.entity_id
_entity_poly.type
_entity_poly.pdbx_seq_one_letter_code
_entity_poly.pdbx_strand_id
1 'polypeptide(L)'
;MKKLVLIGIGMLFTLTVAAQNGLKTGMMAPQFTAKDNTGKSIELKQLLKSHKAVVLFFYRGQWCPYCNLHIKQLQDSLQQLTAKGAYVIGVTPETGENINKTIEKTHASFSMIQDKGYKIMDAYDVKFVMNDDLVNKYKGYGIDLDKNNGNSDHALPVPATYIIDHTGKITFVHFDKDYKKRASVATLLKQL
;
A
#
# COMPACT_ATOMS: atom_id res chain seq x y z
N MET A 1 -63.20 -23.59 -8.22
CA MET A 1 -61.79 -24.00 -8.13
C MET A 1 -60.93 -22.79 -8.48
N LYS A 2 -60.39 -22.08 -7.42
CA LYS A 2 -59.58 -20.88 -7.59
C LYS A 2 -58.12 -21.29 -7.66
N LYS A 3 -57.43 -21.07 -8.78
CA LYS A 3 -55.99 -21.32 -8.93
C LYS A 3 -55.22 -20.17 -8.31
N LEU A 4 -54.48 -20.42 -7.26
CA LEU A 4 -53.53 -19.49 -6.65
C LEU A 4 -52.25 -19.50 -7.50
N VAL A 5 -51.92 -18.35 -8.12
CA VAL A 5 -50.65 -18.14 -8.81
C VAL A 5 -49.69 -17.52 -7.79
N LEU A 6 -48.70 -18.30 -7.35
CA LEU A 6 -47.60 -17.85 -6.53
C LEU A 6 -46.55 -17.16 -7.46
N ILE A 7 -46.49 -15.83 -7.42
CA ILE A 7 -45.43 -15.05 -8.08
C ILE A 7 -44.22 -15.04 -7.13
N GLY A 8 -43.22 -15.86 -7.45
CA GLY A 8 -41.94 -15.82 -6.76
C GLY A 8 -41.15 -14.58 -7.16
N ILE A 9 -41.01 -13.64 -6.23
CA ILE A 9 -40.11 -12.47 -6.42
C ILE A 9 -38.66 -12.97 -6.22
N GLY A 10 -37.97 -13.23 -7.31
CA GLY A 10 -36.54 -13.50 -7.31
C GLY A 10 -35.78 -12.21 -6.95
N MET A 11 -35.20 -12.15 -5.76
CA MET A 11 -34.34 -11.07 -5.32
C MET A 11 -32.99 -11.18 -6.05
N LEU A 12 -32.80 -10.37 -7.10
CA LEU A 12 -31.52 -10.25 -7.80
C LEU A 12 -30.52 -9.57 -6.86
N PHE A 13 -29.64 -10.35 -6.25
CA PHE A 13 -28.46 -9.80 -5.57
C PHE A 13 -27.47 -9.32 -6.64
N THR A 14 -27.47 -8.03 -6.94
CA THR A 14 -26.40 -7.40 -7.72
C THR A 14 -25.14 -7.34 -6.84
N LEU A 15 -24.17 -8.22 -7.11
CA LEU A 15 -22.83 -8.09 -6.58
C LEU A 15 -22.18 -6.83 -7.16
N THR A 16 -22.23 -5.73 -6.43
CA THR A 16 -21.44 -4.54 -6.75
C THR A 16 -19.99 -4.86 -6.48
N VAL A 17 -19.19 -5.09 -7.51
CA VAL A 17 -17.73 -5.10 -7.41
C VAL A 17 -17.32 -3.69 -7.01
N ALA A 18 -17.00 -3.48 -5.73
CA ALA A 18 -16.48 -2.22 -5.25
C ALA A 18 -15.15 -1.94 -5.95
N ALA A 19 -15.11 -0.93 -6.79
CA ALA A 19 -13.86 -0.47 -7.40
C ALA A 19 -12.96 0.10 -6.29
N GLN A 20 -11.73 -0.41 -6.16
CA GLN A 20 -10.76 0.12 -5.23
C GLN A 20 -10.51 1.61 -5.52
N ASN A 21 -10.70 2.43 -4.51
CA ASN A 21 -10.55 3.88 -4.62
C ASN A 21 -9.55 4.44 -3.62
N GLY A 22 -8.98 3.59 -2.76
CA GLY A 22 -8.17 4.01 -1.63
C GLY A 22 -8.96 4.84 -0.61
N LEU A 23 -8.37 5.09 0.53
CA LEU A 23 -8.95 5.96 1.55
C LEU A 23 -8.87 7.43 1.12
N LYS A 24 -9.72 8.27 1.71
CA LYS A 24 -9.82 9.70 1.36
C LYS A 24 -9.26 10.59 2.47
N THR A 25 -8.82 11.77 2.08
CA THR A 25 -8.47 12.84 3.03
C THR A 25 -9.65 13.09 3.96
N GLY A 26 -9.35 13.27 5.24
CA GLY A 26 -10.35 13.49 6.30
C GLY A 26 -10.78 12.21 7.03
N MET A 27 -10.55 11.02 6.47
CA MET A 27 -10.82 9.75 7.14
C MET A 27 -9.80 9.47 8.24
N MET A 28 -10.19 8.67 9.23
CA MET A 28 -9.26 8.11 10.21
C MET A 28 -8.47 6.96 9.57
N ALA A 29 -7.15 6.97 9.74
CA ALA A 29 -6.28 5.93 9.23
C ALA A 29 -6.50 4.61 9.99
N PRO A 30 -6.71 3.48 9.30
CA PRO A 30 -6.74 2.17 9.93
C PRO A 30 -5.48 1.90 10.72
N GLN A 31 -5.64 1.42 11.95
CA GLN A 31 -4.51 1.09 12.81
C GLN A 31 -3.93 -0.26 12.43
N PHE A 32 -2.62 -0.38 12.56
CA PHE A 32 -1.91 -1.64 12.36
C PHE A 32 -0.72 -1.78 13.29
N THR A 33 -0.32 -3.02 13.51
CA THR A 33 0.95 -3.40 14.14
C THR A 33 1.60 -4.44 13.26
N ALA A 34 2.85 -4.21 12.89
CA ALA A 34 3.65 -5.10 12.05
C ALA A 34 5.13 -5.04 12.45
N LYS A 35 5.94 -6.00 11.98
CA LYS A 35 7.39 -5.90 12.07
C LYS A 35 7.95 -5.32 10.78
N ASP A 36 8.94 -4.43 10.91
CA ASP A 36 9.70 -3.95 9.75
C ASP A 36 10.82 -4.94 9.36
N ASN A 37 11.56 -4.60 8.33
CA ASN A 37 12.70 -5.38 7.80
C ASN A 37 13.81 -5.63 8.82
N THR A 38 13.89 -4.86 9.90
CA THR A 38 14.87 -5.04 10.99
C THR A 38 14.34 -5.90 12.14
N GLY A 39 13.04 -6.27 12.09
CA GLY A 39 12.35 -6.98 13.17
C GLY A 39 11.76 -6.05 14.24
N LYS A 40 11.92 -4.72 14.10
CA LYS A 40 11.34 -3.73 15.01
C LYS A 40 9.81 -3.74 14.87
N SER A 41 9.11 -3.73 16.02
CA SER A 41 7.65 -3.57 16.03
C SER A 41 7.26 -2.14 15.64
N ILE A 42 6.46 -2.02 14.61
CA ILE A 42 5.88 -0.77 14.11
C ILE A 42 4.40 -0.76 14.44
N GLU A 43 4.01 0.12 15.34
CA GLU A 43 2.61 0.35 15.71
C GLU A 43 2.23 1.78 15.33
N LEU A 44 1.29 1.94 14.37
CA LEU A 44 0.91 3.25 13.86
C LEU A 44 0.51 4.20 14.99
N LYS A 45 -0.32 3.72 15.94
CA LYS A 45 -0.78 4.51 17.09
C LYS A 45 0.37 5.07 17.94
N GLN A 46 1.45 4.30 18.14
CA GLN A 46 2.59 4.77 18.92
C GLN A 46 3.45 5.77 18.13
N LEU A 47 3.61 5.55 16.82
CA LEU A 47 4.32 6.48 15.97
C LEU A 47 3.64 7.86 15.95
N LEU A 48 2.31 7.89 15.89
CA LEU A 48 1.53 9.14 15.89
C LEU A 48 1.60 9.90 17.22
N LYS A 49 1.97 9.24 18.33
CA LYS A 49 2.24 9.92 19.61
C LYS A 49 3.61 10.59 19.65
N SER A 50 4.58 10.08 18.89
CA SER A 50 5.98 10.51 18.94
C SER A 50 6.42 11.34 17.74
N HIS A 51 5.60 11.40 16.69
CA HIS A 51 5.88 12.13 15.45
C HIS A 51 4.71 13.04 15.09
N LYS A 52 4.97 14.12 14.37
CA LYS A 52 3.92 15.05 13.89
C LYS A 52 3.03 14.39 12.83
N ALA A 53 3.62 13.51 12.03
CA ALA A 53 2.91 12.76 10.99
C ALA A 53 3.61 11.45 10.65
N VAL A 54 2.88 10.54 9.99
CA VAL A 54 3.41 9.35 9.34
C VAL A 54 3.17 9.48 7.84
N VAL A 55 4.23 9.32 7.04
CA VAL A 55 4.16 9.14 5.59
C VAL A 55 4.15 7.64 5.32
N LEU A 56 2.97 7.11 5.01
CA LEU A 56 2.75 5.70 4.68
C LEU A 56 2.59 5.54 3.18
N PHE A 57 3.42 4.72 2.54
CA PHE A 57 3.27 4.45 1.12
C PHE A 57 3.25 2.95 0.81
N PHE A 58 2.54 2.59 -0.27
CA PHE A 58 2.41 1.24 -0.77
C PHE A 58 3.19 1.10 -2.09
N TYR A 59 3.96 0.01 -2.22
CA TYR A 59 4.73 -0.26 -3.43
C TYR A 59 4.63 -1.73 -3.82
N ARG A 60 4.83 -2.02 -5.12
CA ARG A 60 4.55 -3.32 -5.70
C ARG A 60 5.66 -4.34 -5.47
N GLY A 61 6.94 -3.89 -5.51
CA GLY A 61 8.06 -4.79 -5.30
C GLY A 61 9.40 -4.30 -5.86
N GLN A 62 10.46 -5.03 -5.52
CA GLN A 62 11.86 -4.75 -5.88
C GLN A 62 12.11 -4.75 -7.40
N TRP A 63 11.27 -5.46 -8.15
CA TRP A 63 11.30 -5.55 -9.61
C TRP A 63 10.68 -4.34 -10.31
N CYS A 64 9.99 -3.46 -9.58
CA CYS A 64 9.29 -2.31 -10.14
C CYS A 64 10.21 -1.06 -10.20
N PRO A 65 10.66 -0.60 -11.38
CA PRO A 65 11.61 0.51 -11.48
C PRO A 65 11.04 1.83 -10.95
N TYR A 66 9.76 2.10 -11.17
CA TYR A 66 9.09 3.30 -10.65
C TYR A 66 8.96 3.27 -9.11
N CYS A 67 8.84 2.08 -8.52
CA CYS A 67 8.83 1.92 -7.07
C CYS A 67 10.22 2.25 -6.50
N ASN A 68 11.27 1.66 -7.08
CA ASN A 68 12.64 1.89 -6.63
C ASN A 68 13.04 3.37 -6.78
N LEU A 69 12.66 4.02 -7.89
CA LEU A 69 12.88 5.45 -8.08
C LEU A 69 12.19 6.29 -6.98
N HIS A 70 10.93 6.01 -6.69
CA HIS A 70 10.17 6.72 -5.65
C HIS A 70 10.78 6.51 -4.25
N ILE A 71 11.14 5.26 -3.91
CA ILE A 71 11.78 4.91 -2.64
C ILE A 71 13.13 5.64 -2.50
N LYS A 72 13.93 5.68 -3.58
CA LYS A 72 15.18 6.42 -3.58
C LYS A 72 14.98 7.92 -3.36
N GLN A 73 13.99 8.52 -4.03
CA GLN A 73 13.66 9.94 -3.84
C GLN A 73 13.24 10.25 -2.40
N LEU A 74 12.44 9.36 -1.77
CA LEU A 74 12.09 9.47 -0.36
C LEU A 74 13.32 9.36 0.54
N GLN A 75 14.24 8.42 0.23
CA GLN A 75 15.49 8.25 0.97
C GLN A 75 16.40 9.49 0.84
N ASP A 76 16.60 10.00 -0.37
CA ASP A 76 17.44 11.18 -0.62
C ASP A 76 16.91 12.43 0.11
N SER A 77 15.61 12.46 0.40
CA SER A 77 14.94 13.56 1.11
C SER A 77 14.53 13.21 2.55
N LEU A 78 15.00 12.07 3.07
CA LEU A 78 14.55 11.58 4.38
C LEU A 78 14.84 12.58 5.50
N GLN A 79 16.00 13.23 5.47
CA GLN A 79 16.37 14.25 6.46
C GLN A 79 15.39 15.43 6.46
N GLN A 80 14.91 15.84 5.28
CA GLN A 80 13.92 16.95 5.18
C GLN A 80 12.56 16.52 5.71
N LEU A 81 12.12 15.27 5.39
CA LEU A 81 10.86 14.72 5.89
C LEU A 81 10.87 14.58 7.41
N THR A 82 11.96 14.03 7.97
CA THR A 82 12.11 13.87 9.43
C THR A 82 12.26 15.18 10.16
N ALA A 83 12.92 16.19 9.57
CA ALA A 83 13.00 17.54 10.13
C ALA A 83 11.62 18.22 10.25
N LYS A 84 10.67 17.83 9.38
CA LYS A 84 9.26 18.23 9.50
C LYS A 84 8.48 17.42 10.55
N GLY A 85 9.12 16.42 11.18
CA GLY A 85 8.53 15.55 12.18
C GLY A 85 7.79 14.33 11.61
N ALA A 86 8.03 13.98 10.34
CA ALA A 86 7.44 12.81 9.71
C ALA A 86 8.24 11.53 10.00
N TYR A 87 7.52 10.41 10.17
CA TYR A 87 8.06 9.06 10.12
C TYR A 87 7.65 8.38 8.81
N VAL A 88 8.59 7.77 8.09
CA VAL A 88 8.33 7.19 6.75
C VAL A 88 8.20 5.68 6.87
N ILE A 89 7.18 5.09 6.22
CA ILE A 89 6.92 3.64 6.20
C ILE A 89 6.57 3.21 4.78
N GLY A 90 7.27 2.19 4.27
CA GLY A 90 6.90 1.49 3.05
C GLY A 90 6.21 0.15 3.36
N VAL A 91 5.15 -0.17 2.63
CA VAL A 91 4.39 -1.43 2.76
C VAL A 91 4.33 -2.14 1.42
N THR A 92 4.59 -3.44 1.43
CA THR A 92 4.60 -4.31 0.25
C THR A 92 4.17 -5.73 0.61
N PRO A 93 3.60 -6.50 -0.33
CA PRO A 93 3.36 -7.93 -0.13
C PRO A 93 4.63 -8.78 -0.26
N GLU A 94 5.74 -8.23 -0.78
CA GLU A 94 6.96 -9.00 -1.03
C GLU A 94 7.55 -9.65 0.23
N THR A 95 8.26 -10.75 0.01
CA THR A 95 9.03 -11.41 1.08
C THR A 95 10.10 -10.49 1.66
N GLY A 96 10.52 -10.76 2.90
CA GLY A 96 11.61 -10.00 3.55
C GLY A 96 12.91 -10.02 2.74
N GLU A 97 13.22 -11.13 2.05
CA GLU A 97 14.39 -11.21 1.15
C GLU A 97 14.30 -10.16 0.02
N ASN A 98 13.12 -10.01 -0.60
CA ASN A 98 12.93 -9.05 -1.68
C ASN A 98 12.83 -7.60 -1.19
N ILE A 99 12.35 -7.40 0.04
CA ILE A 99 12.47 -6.09 0.71
C ILE A 99 13.94 -5.70 0.88
N ASN A 100 14.80 -6.63 1.29
CA ASN A 100 16.24 -6.38 1.41
C ASN A 100 16.86 -6.01 0.07
N LYS A 101 16.47 -6.66 -1.04
CA LYS A 101 16.90 -6.27 -2.41
C LYS A 101 16.44 -4.84 -2.78
N THR A 102 15.23 -4.44 -2.34
CA THR A 102 14.79 -3.04 -2.50
C THR A 102 15.69 -2.09 -1.72
N ILE A 103 16.01 -2.41 -0.47
CA ILE A 103 16.88 -1.60 0.39
C ILE A 103 18.29 -1.48 -0.21
N GLU A 104 18.87 -2.58 -0.69
CA GLU A 104 20.18 -2.58 -1.37
C GLU A 104 20.20 -1.65 -2.59
N LYS A 105 19.14 -1.67 -3.41
CA LYS A 105 19.02 -0.83 -4.62
C LYS A 105 18.79 0.65 -4.32
N THR A 106 18.13 0.95 -3.23
CA THR A 106 17.61 2.32 -2.94
C THR A 106 18.30 2.98 -1.77
N HIS A 107 19.04 2.21 -0.98
CA HIS A 107 19.65 2.59 0.30
C HIS A 107 18.61 3.10 1.32
N ALA A 108 17.35 2.65 1.21
CA ALA A 108 16.29 3.04 2.13
C ALA A 108 16.65 2.68 3.58
N SER A 109 16.61 3.67 4.48
CA SER A 109 16.91 3.52 5.90
C SER A 109 15.69 3.71 6.81
N PHE A 110 14.52 3.87 6.24
CA PHE A 110 13.23 3.91 6.94
C PHE A 110 12.56 2.54 6.98
N SER A 111 11.54 2.38 7.83
CA SER A 111 10.86 1.10 8.02
C SER A 111 10.17 0.59 6.76
N MET A 112 10.47 -0.65 6.38
CA MET A 112 9.86 -1.36 5.26
C MET A 112 9.13 -2.59 5.81
N ILE A 113 7.83 -2.72 5.53
CA ILE A 113 6.96 -3.75 6.11
C ILE A 113 6.55 -4.75 5.04
N GLN A 114 6.72 -6.03 5.33
CA GLN A 114 6.03 -7.10 4.63
C GLN A 114 4.59 -7.20 5.13
N ASP A 115 3.62 -6.93 4.30
CA ASP A 115 2.20 -7.13 4.62
C ASP A 115 1.75 -8.56 4.30
N LYS A 116 2.25 -9.51 5.10
CA LYS A 116 1.88 -10.93 4.96
C LYS A 116 0.39 -11.10 5.23
N GLY A 117 -0.35 -11.61 4.22
CA GLY A 117 -1.80 -11.78 4.28
C GLY A 117 -2.60 -10.49 4.06
N TYR A 118 -1.94 -9.43 3.55
CA TYR A 118 -2.54 -8.23 2.95
C TYR A 118 -3.43 -7.37 3.89
N LYS A 119 -3.30 -7.53 5.21
CA LYS A 119 -4.18 -6.87 6.19
C LYS A 119 -4.12 -5.34 6.11
N ILE A 120 -2.91 -4.79 5.89
CA ILE A 120 -2.74 -3.34 5.78
C ILE A 120 -3.25 -2.87 4.42
N MET A 121 -2.92 -3.60 3.34
CA MET A 121 -3.38 -3.28 1.98
C MET A 121 -4.91 -3.33 1.87
N ASP A 122 -5.56 -4.32 2.52
CA ASP A 122 -7.03 -4.42 2.58
C ASP A 122 -7.64 -3.26 3.37
N ALA A 123 -7.10 -2.97 4.55
CA ALA A 123 -7.62 -1.89 5.41
C ALA A 123 -7.52 -0.51 4.74
N TYR A 124 -6.49 -0.27 3.91
CA TYR A 124 -6.30 0.98 3.17
C TYR A 124 -6.96 0.98 1.78
N ASP A 125 -7.70 -0.07 1.42
CA ASP A 125 -8.39 -0.24 0.12
C ASP A 125 -7.45 -0.07 -1.08
N VAL A 126 -6.23 -0.61 -0.98
CA VAL A 126 -5.23 -0.52 -2.06
C VAL A 126 -4.92 -1.86 -2.71
N LYS A 127 -5.38 -3.00 -2.14
CA LYS A 127 -5.09 -4.33 -2.68
C LYS A 127 -5.91 -4.59 -3.94
N PHE A 128 -5.26 -5.11 -4.98
CA PHE A 128 -5.94 -5.73 -6.12
C PHE A 128 -5.29 -7.07 -6.47
N VAL A 129 -6.06 -7.97 -7.06
CA VAL A 129 -5.59 -9.25 -7.57
C VAL A 129 -5.43 -9.14 -9.08
N MET A 130 -4.28 -9.55 -9.59
CA MET A 130 -4.01 -9.57 -11.03
C MET A 130 -4.73 -10.77 -11.67
N ASN A 131 -5.25 -10.56 -12.87
CA ASN A 131 -5.75 -11.68 -13.68
C ASN A 131 -4.59 -12.51 -14.25
N ASP A 132 -4.89 -13.76 -14.64
CA ASP A 132 -3.89 -14.73 -15.09
C ASP A 132 -3.14 -14.25 -16.34
N ASP A 133 -3.80 -13.55 -17.27
CA ASP A 133 -3.16 -13.03 -18.48
C ASP A 133 -2.05 -12.04 -18.13
N LEU A 134 -2.32 -11.15 -17.17
CA LEU A 134 -1.34 -10.15 -16.71
C LEU A 134 -0.22 -10.81 -15.89
N VAL A 135 -0.53 -11.81 -15.08
CA VAL A 135 0.47 -12.63 -14.35
C VAL A 135 1.41 -13.32 -15.33
N ASN A 136 0.87 -13.99 -16.35
CA ASN A 136 1.65 -14.66 -17.37
C ASN A 136 2.53 -13.68 -18.17
N LYS A 137 2.00 -12.49 -18.48
CA LYS A 137 2.77 -11.42 -19.12
C LYS A 137 3.95 -10.97 -18.26
N TYR A 138 3.75 -10.80 -16.94
CA TYR A 138 4.81 -10.43 -16.00
C TYR A 138 5.87 -11.53 -15.91
N LYS A 139 5.45 -12.79 -15.87
CA LYS A 139 6.35 -13.95 -15.88
C LYS A 139 7.20 -13.99 -17.15
N GLY A 140 6.61 -13.63 -18.30
CA GLY A 140 7.33 -13.47 -19.57
C GLY A 140 8.41 -12.36 -19.55
N TYR A 141 8.27 -11.37 -18.65
CA TYR A 141 9.28 -10.34 -18.40
C TYR A 141 10.26 -10.72 -17.26
N GLY A 142 10.24 -11.96 -16.79
CA GLY A 142 11.08 -12.43 -15.68
C GLY A 142 10.60 -12.00 -14.30
N ILE A 143 9.36 -11.50 -14.18
CA ILE A 143 8.74 -11.11 -12.91
C ILE A 143 7.84 -12.22 -12.43
N ASP A 144 8.34 -13.05 -11.52
CA ASP A 144 7.61 -14.14 -10.88
C ASP A 144 6.99 -13.64 -9.56
N LEU A 145 5.68 -13.35 -9.59
CA LEU A 145 4.97 -12.82 -8.42
C LEU A 145 4.87 -13.84 -7.29
N ASP A 146 4.72 -15.13 -7.61
CA ASP A 146 4.62 -16.19 -6.60
C ASP A 146 5.91 -16.24 -5.78
N LYS A 147 7.05 -16.22 -6.47
CA LYS A 147 8.36 -16.18 -5.84
C LYS A 147 8.60 -14.86 -5.10
N ASN A 148 8.18 -13.74 -5.66
CA ASN A 148 8.42 -12.43 -5.05
C ASN A 148 7.60 -12.23 -3.78
N ASN A 149 6.34 -12.66 -3.76
CA ASN A 149 5.43 -12.49 -2.61
C ASN A 149 5.42 -13.71 -1.67
N GLY A 150 5.97 -14.85 -2.10
CA GLY A 150 6.00 -16.10 -1.32
C GLY A 150 4.61 -16.77 -1.21
N ASN A 151 3.72 -16.51 -2.17
CA ASN A 151 2.39 -17.12 -2.31
C ASN A 151 1.87 -16.98 -3.75
N SER A 152 0.77 -17.63 -4.07
CA SER A 152 0.14 -17.61 -5.41
C SER A 152 -1.14 -16.77 -5.50
N ASP A 153 -1.32 -15.81 -4.61
CA ASP A 153 -2.53 -14.97 -4.57
C ASP A 153 -2.53 -13.87 -5.64
N HIS A 154 -1.37 -13.61 -6.27
CA HIS A 154 -1.16 -12.60 -7.30
C HIS A 154 -1.63 -11.19 -6.89
N ALA A 155 -1.65 -10.92 -5.59
CA ALA A 155 -2.10 -9.64 -5.04
C ALA A 155 -0.98 -8.60 -5.01
N LEU A 156 -1.31 -7.39 -5.45
CA LEU A 156 -0.43 -6.22 -5.44
C LEU A 156 -1.18 -5.00 -4.91
N PRO A 157 -0.47 -3.99 -4.37
CA PRO A 157 -1.11 -2.72 -4.09
C PRO A 157 -1.20 -1.84 -5.34
N VAL A 158 -2.31 -1.12 -5.50
CA VAL A 158 -2.29 0.15 -6.22
C VAL A 158 -1.33 1.06 -5.46
N PRO A 159 -0.33 1.66 -6.13
CA PRO A 159 0.58 2.54 -5.45
C PRO A 159 -0.14 3.74 -4.86
N ALA A 160 -0.02 3.91 -3.58
CA ALA A 160 -0.64 4.99 -2.84
C ALA A 160 0.33 5.58 -1.82
N THR A 161 0.15 6.84 -1.48
CA THR A 161 0.89 7.52 -0.40
C THR A 161 -0.10 8.33 0.44
N TYR A 162 -0.03 8.14 1.74
CA TYR A 162 -0.85 8.81 2.73
C TYR A 162 0.02 9.62 3.66
N ILE A 163 -0.40 10.84 4.03
CA ILE A 163 0.10 11.54 5.21
C ILE A 163 -0.97 11.43 6.28
N ILE A 164 -0.59 10.92 7.44
CA ILE A 164 -1.46 10.70 8.60
C ILE A 164 -0.92 11.60 9.72
N ASP A 165 -1.73 12.54 10.21
CA ASP A 165 -1.33 13.45 11.28
C ASP A 165 -1.33 12.75 12.66
N HIS A 166 -0.82 13.45 13.66
CA HIS A 166 -0.72 12.94 15.05
C HIS A 166 -2.07 12.57 15.68
N THR A 167 -3.20 13.04 15.12
CA THR A 167 -4.55 12.66 15.58
C THR A 167 -5.02 11.34 14.95
N GLY A 168 -4.29 10.82 13.96
CA GLY A 168 -4.66 9.64 13.17
C GLY A 168 -5.50 9.97 11.94
N LYS A 169 -5.70 11.24 11.61
CA LYS A 169 -6.46 11.66 10.45
C LYS A 169 -5.58 11.69 9.21
N ILE A 170 -6.09 11.20 8.08
CA ILE A 170 -5.44 11.30 6.78
C ILE A 170 -5.57 12.74 6.29
N THR A 171 -4.44 13.45 6.15
CA THR A 171 -4.39 14.84 5.69
C THR A 171 -4.05 14.97 4.21
N PHE A 172 -3.38 13.96 3.64
CA PHE A 172 -3.04 13.90 2.22
C PHE A 172 -3.17 12.48 1.68
N VAL A 173 -3.62 12.36 0.44
CA VAL A 173 -3.71 11.11 -0.30
C VAL A 173 -3.18 11.33 -1.71
N HIS A 174 -2.29 10.45 -2.14
CA HIS A 174 -2.01 10.18 -3.54
C HIS A 174 -2.38 8.72 -3.82
N PHE A 175 -3.34 8.48 -4.67
CA PHE A 175 -3.77 7.16 -5.12
C PHE A 175 -3.98 7.24 -6.63
N ASP A 176 -3.21 6.48 -7.40
CA ASP A 176 -3.35 6.46 -8.86
C ASP A 176 -3.17 5.02 -9.38
N LYS A 177 -4.15 4.56 -10.17
CA LYS A 177 -4.12 3.24 -10.83
C LYS A 177 -3.02 3.15 -11.89
N ASP A 178 -2.59 4.30 -12.45
CA ASP A 178 -1.34 4.34 -13.23
C ASP A 178 -0.15 4.21 -12.28
N TYR A 179 0.38 3.01 -12.20
CA TYR A 179 1.49 2.68 -11.31
C TYR A 179 2.78 3.47 -11.56
N LYS A 180 2.86 4.24 -12.62
CA LYS A 180 4.01 5.11 -12.92
C LYS A 180 3.94 6.44 -12.15
N LYS A 181 2.73 6.89 -11.80
CA LYS A 181 2.52 8.13 -11.07
C LYS A 181 2.76 7.94 -9.57
N ARG A 182 3.41 8.90 -8.95
CA ARG A 182 3.76 8.91 -7.52
C ARG A 182 3.59 10.31 -6.92
N ALA A 183 3.36 10.36 -5.61
CA ALA A 183 3.47 11.61 -4.88
C ALA A 183 4.91 12.12 -4.96
N SER A 184 5.12 13.36 -5.42
CA SER A 184 6.46 13.94 -5.41
C SER A 184 6.88 14.30 -3.98
N VAL A 185 8.17 14.21 -3.70
CA VAL A 185 8.72 14.65 -2.39
C VAL A 185 8.37 16.11 -2.10
N ALA A 186 8.44 16.98 -3.11
CA ALA A 186 8.07 18.39 -2.95
C ALA A 186 6.62 18.56 -2.49
N THR A 187 5.69 17.73 -3.05
CA THR A 187 4.30 17.70 -2.60
C THR A 187 4.20 17.24 -1.15
N LEU A 188 4.88 16.14 -0.78
CA LEU A 188 4.84 15.63 0.60
C LEU A 188 5.37 16.67 1.59
N LEU A 189 6.51 17.32 1.29
CA LEU A 189 7.09 18.36 2.14
C LEU A 189 6.17 19.59 2.30
N LYS A 190 5.36 19.91 1.28
CA LYS A 190 4.37 21.00 1.35
C LYS A 190 3.17 20.64 2.23
N GLN A 191 2.83 19.36 2.32
CA GLN A 191 1.66 18.85 3.06
C GLN A 191 1.99 18.50 4.52
N LEU A 192 3.28 18.39 4.88
CA LEU A 192 3.81 18.27 6.24
C LEU A 192 4.02 19.66 6.88
#